data_af931214c65cd875a2200251be11979c
#
_entry.id   af931214c65cd875a2200251be11979c
#
_cell.length_a   1.000
_cell.length_b   1.000
_cell.length_c   1.000
_cell.angle_alpha   90.00
_cell.angle_beta   90.00
_cell.angle_gamma   90.00
#
_symmetry.space_group_name_H-M   'P 1'
#
loop_
_entity.id
_entity.type
_entity.pdbx_description
1 polymer ?
#
loop_
_entity_poly.entity_id
_entity_poly.type
_entity_poly.pdbx_seq_one_letter_code
_entity_poly.pdbx_strand_id
1 'polypeptide(L)'
;MTSLQPLAGGFPAFSEDDWRRASVERVRANDDPSGFVRNVEPLAPRARGARPVASRPPGQAWRIVERIDTGTAAEAASKAAEAIAGGASGLDLVLPSSLHPLERHIHTDAAEIAARLAAMPEGLLVRVDTGLPSPEALDPFLELAAARTLRLTWAFDTVAAYAIRGTAEANDEVTIRAADMAFAERGIDGAAVVADGRLWHAGGATEEQELGVTLATYVHYIRLLRSPDRIGIALATDSDQFRGIAKLRAMRLLVARILEVADLAASPVHVHAETAWRSLSGRDPEMNILRGTAAAFAAAVGGADSITVLPFDVVETGASGARRLARHTQIILAEEAHVGRVADAAAGSDAIEALTAKFAEAAWERFQSIEAEGGIMPAIAEGSLLREVAETREARLARVARSDIKLIGVNAYRGEATMATVKRAPVKRTGPLTFRRLSAPFEAAP
;
A
#
# COMPACT_ATOMS: atom_id res chain seq x y z
N MET A 1 11.19 -54.76 12.36
CA MET A 1 10.75 -53.35 12.40
C MET A 1 11.99 -52.52 12.78
N THR A 2 12.67 -51.99 11.79
CA THR A 2 13.85 -51.11 11.99
C THR A 2 13.35 -49.76 12.48
N SER A 3 13.72 -49.38 13.71
CA SER A 3 13.43 -48.07 14.25
C SER A 3 14.18 -47.03 13.41
N LEU A 4 13.46 -46.17 12.70
CA LEU A 4 14.02 -44.99 12.04
C LEU A 4 14.65 -44.13 13.14
N GLN A 5 15.97 -44.05 13.16
CA GLN A 5 16.65 -43.04 13.99
C GLN A 5 16.22 -41.62 13.52
N PRO A 6 15.96 -40.70 14.45
CA PRO A 6 15.63 -39.33 14.08
C PRO A 6 16.79 -38.74 13.25
N LEU A 7 16.51 -38.21 12.09
CA LEU A 7 17.49 -37.56 11.19
C LEU A 7 18.36 -36.51 11.88
N ALA A 8 17.89 -35.92 12.98
CA ALA A 8 18.59 -34.92 13.78
C ALA A 8 19.42 -35.53 14.94
N GLY A 9 19.44 -36.87 15.15
CA GLY A 9 20.07 -37.49 16.32
C GLY A 9 21.60 -37.41 16.36
N GLY A 10 22.27 -36.93 15.32
CA GLY A 10 23.72 -36.72 15.25
C GLY A 10 24.17 -35.26 15.34
N PHE A 11 23.24 -34.31 15.47
CA PHE A 11 23.60 -32.90 15.57
C PHE A 11 23.60 -32.43 17.03
N PRO A 12 24.59 -31.63 17.45
CA PRO A 12 24.60 -31.06 18.78
C PRO A 12 23.37 -30.18 19.01
N ALA A 13 22.77 -30.31 20.17
CA ALA A 13 21.70 -29.41 20.57
C ALA A 13 22.27 -28.01 20.82
N PHE A 14 21.90 -27.05 20.01
CA PHE A 14 22.23 -25.65 20.22
C PHE A 14 21.20 -25.00 21.13
N SER A 15 21.67 -24.35 22.19
CA SER A 15 20.86 -23.48 23.01
C SER A 15 20.64 -22.13 22.30
N GLU A 16 19.66 -21.38 22.73
CA GLU A 16 19.42 -20.02 22.27
C GLU A 16 20.65 -19.10 22.50
N ASP A 17 21.35 -19.32 23.61
CA ASP A 17 22.59 -18.58 23.94
C ASP A 17 23.76 -18.95 23.01
N ASP A 18 23.83 -20.20 22.54
CA ASP A 18 24.81 -20.64 21.56
C ASP A 18 24.54 -19.97 20.21
N TRP A 19 23.28 -19.88 19.80
CA TRP A 19 22.89 -19.19 18.58
C TRP A 19 23.20 -17.69 18.66
N ARG A 20 22.86 -17.03 19.77
CA ARG A 20 23.18 -15.61 20.01
C ARG A 20 24.68 -15.35 19.92
N ARG A 21 25.49 -16.18 20.58
CA ARG A 21 26.96 -16.06 20.51
C ARG A 21 27.50 -16.21 19.10
N ALA A 22 27.07 -17.24 18.39
CA ALA A 22 27.47 -17.49 17.01
C ALA A 22 27.07 -16.37 16.05
N SER A 23 25.87 -15.78 16.26
CA SER A 23 25.37 -14.66 15.46
C SER A 23 26.19 -13.39 15.70
N VAL A 24 26.54 -13.08 16.96
CA VAL A 24 27.35 -11.91 17.32
C VAL A 24 28.79 -12.06 16.80
N GLU A 25 29.39 -13.24 16.92
CA GLU A 25 30.73 -13.52 16.38
C GLU A 25 30.78 -13.39 14.86
N ARG A 26 29.78 -13.87 14.15
CA ARG A 26 29.71 -13.79 12.69
C ARG A 26 29.50 -12.37 12.19
N VAL A 27 28.74 -11.55 12.92
CA VAL A 27 28.58 -10.13 12.64
C VAL A 27 29.87 -9.35 12.85
N ARG A 28 30.64 -9.71 13.90
CA ARG A 28 31.94 -9.10 14.18
C ARG A 28 33.06 -9.56 13.23
N ALA A 29 32.99 -10.80 12.72
CA ALA A 29 33.95 -11.34 11.77
C ALA A 29 33.76 -10.85 10.33
N ASN A 30 32.56 -10.38 9.99
CA ASN A 30 32.23 -9.71 8.73
C ASN A 30 32.18 -8.19 8.93
N ASP A 31 33.32 -7.56 9.23
CA ASP A 31 33.50 -6.13 9.02
C ASP A 31 33.47 -5.86 7.51
N ASP A 32 32.22 -5.85 6.96
CA ASP A 32 31.98 -5.49 5.59
C ASP A 32 32.07 -3.98 5.46
N PRO A 33 33.09 -3.44 4.78
CA PRO A 33 33.23 -2.00 4.58
C PRO A 33 32.10 -1.38 3.74
N SER A 34 31.21 -2.19 3.15
CA SER A 34 30.08 -1.72 2.34
C SER A 34 28.86 -1.27 3.16
N GLY A 35 28.87 -1.42 4.49
CA GLY A 35 27.75 -1.01 5.35
C GLY A 35 26.46 -1.82 5.10
N PHE A 36 26.56 -2.99 4.49
CA PHE A 36 25.41 -3.84 4.15
C PHE A 36 24.81 -4.57 5.34
N VAL A 37 25.57 -4.70 6.44
CA VAL A 37 25.00 -5.14 7.72
C VAL A 37 24.33 -3.93 8.34
N ARG A 38 23.07 -3.71 8.02
CA ARG A 38 22.21 -2.90 8.90
C ARG A 38 22.32 -3.52 10.28
N ASN A 39 22.63 -2.71 11.32
CA ASN A 39 22.53 -3.11 12.71
C ASN A 39 21.09 -3.61 12.96
N VAL A 40 20.85 -4.86 12.65
CA VAL A 40 19.73 -5.58 13.19
C VAL A 40 20.16 -5.85 14.63
N GLU A 41 19.72 -5.01 15.57
CA GLU A 41 19.81 -5.38 16.97
C GLU A 41 19.28 -6.80 17.10
N PRO A 42 19.98 -7.70 17.82
CA PRO A 42 19.50 -9.06 18.01
C PRO A 42 18.09 -8.96 18.63
N LEU A 43 17.09 -9.26 17.80
CA LEU A 43 15.71 -9.19 18.21
C LEU A 43 15.48 -10.37 19.15
N ALA A 44 15.04 -10.09 20.37
CA ALA A 44 14.72 -11.12 21.34
C ALA A 44 13.73 -12.11 20.72
N PRO A 45 13.99 -13.44 20.79
CA PRO A 45 13.06 -14.42 20.27
C PRO A 45 11.73 -14.30 20.98
N ARG A 46 10.66 -14.22 20.19
CA ARG A 46 9.31 -14.23 20.74
C ARG A 46 8.94 -15.62 21.22
N ALA A 47 8.17 -15.67 22.30
CA ALA A 47 7.59 -16.88 22.81
C ALA A 47 6.88 -17.68 21.68
N ARG A 48 7.17 -18.98 21.59
CA ARG A 48 6.47 -19.90 20.70
C ARG A 48 4.96 -19.77 20.93
N GLY A 49 4.23 -19.31 19.93
CA GLY A 49 2.77 -19.16 20.03
C GLY A 49 2.20 -17.86 19.50
N ALA A 50 2.99 -17.01 18.79
CA ALA A 50 2.42 -15.86 18.10
C ALA A 50 1.30 -16.33 17.17
N ARG A 51 0.08 -15.78 17.36
CA ARG A 51 -1.05 -16.09 16.46
C ARG A 51 -0.75 -15.45 15.10
N PRO A 52 -0.99 -16.18 13.98
CA PRO A 52 -0.86 -15.61 12.66
C PRO A 52 -1.69 -14.33 12.55
N VAL A 53 -1.13 -13.30 11.91
CA VAL A 53 -1.85 -12.05 11.58
C VAL A 53 -2.53 -12.24 10.23
N ALA A 54 -3.18 -13.37 10.04
CA ALA A 54 -3.78 -13.73 8.78
C ALA A 54 -5.05 -12.92 8.51
N SER A 55 -5.18 -12.44 7.30
CA SER A 55 -6.35 -11.73 6.81
C SER A 55 -7.17 -12.56 5.82
N ARG A 56 -6.50 -13.46 5.13
CA ARG A 56 -7.10 -14.28 4.09
C ARG A 56 -7.17 -15.76 4.54
N PRO A 57 -8.22 -16.48 4.16
CA PRO A 57 -8.25 -17.92 4.36
C PRO A 57 -7.07 -18.60 3.65
N PRO A 58 -6.54 -19.72 4.20
CA PRO A 58 -5.53 -20.51 3.51
C PRO A 58 -6.02 -20.92 2.12
N GLY A 59 -5.15 -20.87 1.14
CA GLY A 59 -5.48 -21.23 -0.25
C GLY A 59 -6.19 -20.13 -1.06
N GLN A 60 -6.47 -18.98 -0.47
CA GLN A 60 -6.96 -17.82 -1.21
C GLN A 60 -5.83 -16.82 -1.45
N ALA A 61 -5.54 -16.56 -2.73
CA ALA A 61 -4.68 -15.44 -3.12
C ALA A 61 -5.42 -14.11 -2.90
N TRP A 62 -4.67 -13.02 -2.93
CA TRP A 62 -5.21 -11.66 -2.94
C TRP A 62 -5.98 -11.36 -4.23
N ARG A 63 -6.78 -10.31 -4.22
CA ARG A 63 -7.39 -9.78 -5.44
C ARG A 63 -6.33 -9.07 -6.27
N ILE A 64 -6.14 -9.51 -7.51
CA ILE A 64 -5.26 -8.86 -8.50
C ILE A 64 -6.01 -7.68 -9.07
N VAL A 65 -5.59 -6.47 -8.70
CA VAL A 65 -6.26 -5.22 -9.11
C VAL A 65 -5.44 -4.54 -10.20
N GLU A 66 -6.08 -4.23 -11.33
CA GLU A 66 -5.45 -3.43 -12.37
C GLU A 66 -5.99 -2.00 -12.35
N ARG A 67 -5.07 -1.03 -12.39
CA ARG A 67 -5.38 0.40 -12.40
C ARG A 67 -5.74 0.84 -13.81
N ILE A 68 -6.89 1.49 -13.94
CA ILE A 68 -7.38 2.11 -15.17
C ILE A 68 -7.47 3.62 -14.95
N ASP A 69 -6.51 4.35 -15.52
CA ASP A 69 -6.29 5.78 -15.22
C ASP A 69 -6.10 6.63 -16.48
N THR A 70 -6.53 6.17 -17.63
CA THR A 70 -6.37 6.91 -18.90
C THR A 70 -7.44 6.55 -19.92
N GLY A 71 -7.70 7.50 -20.81
CA GLY A 71 -8.57 7.32 -21.96
C GLY A 71 -9.99 7.80 -21.71
N THR A 72 -10.80 7.70 -22.74
CA THR A 72 -12.26 7.91 -22.68
C THR A 72 -12.94 6.75 -21.95
N ALA A 73 -14.23 6.86 -21.65
CA ALA A 73 -15.00 5.77 -21.05
C ALA A 73 -14.95 4.48 -21.90
N ALA A 74 -15.00 4.59 -23.21
CA ALA A 74 -14.92 3.44 -24.11
C ALA A 74 -13.56 2.75 -24.06
N GLU A 75 -12.48 3.52 -24.08
CA GLU A 75 -11.12 2.99 -23.95
C GLU A 75 -10.86 2.39 -22.56
N ALA A 76 -11.36 3.03 -21.51
CA ALA A 76 -11.26 2.52 -20.14
C ALA A 76 -12.02 1.20 -19.98
N ALA A 77 -13.24 1.09 -20.54
CA ALA A 77 -14.00 -0.16 -20.53
C ALA A 77 -13.30 -1.28 -21.33
N SER A 78 -12.69 -0.95 -22.48
CA SER A 78 -11.89 -1.90 -23.25
C SER A 78 -10.67 -2.40 -22.46
N LYS A 79 -9.95 -1.50 -21.78
CA LYS A 79 -8.82 -1.85 -20.88
C LYS A 79 -9.27 -2.70 -19.70
N ALA A 80 -10.44 -2.40 -19.12
CA ALA A 80 -11.02 -3.19 -18.04
C ALA A 80 -11.36 -4.62 -18.51
N ALA A 81 -11.95 -4.77 -19.69
CA ALA A 81 -12.23 -6.07 -20.28
C ALA A 81 -10.94 -6.87 -20.56
N GLU A 82 -9.90 -6.23 -21.12
CA GLU A 82 -8.57 -6.82 -21.31
C GLU A 82 -7.95 -7.26 -19.96
N ALA A 83 -8.05 -6.43 -18.94
CA ALA A 83 -7.52 -6.74 -17.62
C ALA A 83 -8.16 -8.00 -17.03
N ILE A 84 -9.50 -8.07 -17.07
CA ILE A 84 -10.27 -9.20 -16.53
C ILE A 84 -10.00 -10.47 -17.33
N ALA A 85 -10.04 -10.40 -18.68
CA ALA A 85 -9.71 -11.53 -19.54
C ALA A 85 -8.27 -12.03 -19.31
N GLY A 86 -7.38 -11.13 -18.92
CA GLY A 86 -5.99 -11.42 -18.57
C GLY A 86 -5.75 -11.83 -17.12
N GLY A 87 -6.79 -12.10 -16.31
CA GLY A 87 -6.68 -12.65 -14.95
C GLY A 87 -6.76 -11.62 -13.81
N ALA A 88 -7.10 -10.36 -14.09
CA ALA A 88 -7.44 -9.43 -13.00
C ALA A 88 -8.76 -9.83 -12.33
N SER A 89 -8.81 -9.77 -11.01
CA SER A 89 -10.00 -10.01 -10.20
C SER A 89 -10.56 -8.73 -9.55
N GLY A 90 -10.00 -7.58 -9.94
CA GLY A 90 -10.47 -6.26 -9.54
C GLY A 90 -9.94 -5.15 -10.45
N LEU A 91 -10.58 -4.03 -10.37
CA LEU A 91 -10.26 -2.79 -11.10
C LEU A 91 -10.12 -1.63 -10.13
N ASP A 92 -9.16 -0.75 -10.39
CA ASP A 92 -9.00 0.55 -9.72
C ASP A 92 -9.27 1.65 -10.76
N LEU A 93 -10.48 2.18 -10.76
CA LEU A 93 -10.96 3.19 -11.71
C LEU A 93 -10.64 4.58 -11.20
N VAL A 94 -9.78 5.28 -11.90
CA VAL A 94 -9.30 6.60 -11.46
C VAL A 94 -10.09 7.69 -12.17
N LEU A 95 -10.87 8.44 -11.40
CA LEU A 95 -11.69 9.54 -11.89
C LEU A 95 -10.94 10.89 -11.82
N PRO A 96 -11.44 11.94 -12.49
CA PRO A 96 -10.71 13.21 -12.67
C PRO A 96 -10.26 13.91 -11.38
N SER A 97 -10.94 13.71 -10.27
CA SER A 97 -10.61 14.34 -8.98
C SER A 97 -9.58 13.59 -8.13
N SER A 98 -9.07 12.43 -8.60
CA SER A 98 -8.11 11.60 -7.85
C SER A 98 -6.92 12.40 -7.34
N LEU A 99 -6.52 12.12 -6.10
CA LEU A 99 -5.37 12.73 -5.43
C LEU A 99 -4.06 11.97 -5.68
N HIS A 100 -4.11 10.87 -6.42
CA HIS A 100 -2.94 10.04 -6.68
C HIS A 100 -1.83 10.83 -7.39
N PRO A 101 -0.54 10.67 -6.98
CA PRO A 101 0.57 11.48 -7.50
C PRO A 101 0.91 11.24 -8.99
N LEU A 102 0.32 10.24 -9.63
CA LEU A 102 0.42 10.06 -11.09
C LEU A 102 -0.35 11.11 -11.88
N GLU A 103 -1.38 11.73 -11.28
CA GLU A 103 -2.23 12.75 -11.92
C GLU A 103 -2.80 12.33 -13.27
N ARG A 104 -3.15 11.05 -13.37
CA ARG A 104 -3.76 10.42 -14.53
C ARG A 104 -5.16 9.99 -14.14
N HIS A 105 -6.10 10.11 -15.05
CA HIS A 105 -7.50 9.73 -14.84
C HIS A 105 -8.19 9.37 -16.14
N ILE A 106 -9.34 8.73 -16.03
CA ILE A 106 -10.23 8.46 -17.13
C ILE A 106 -10.95 9.77 -17.50
N HIS A 107 -10.94 10.14 -18.76
CA HIS A 107 -11.62 11.35 -19.25
C HIS A 107 -13.09 11.08 -19.52
N THR A 108 -13.88 10.96 -18.45
CA THR A 108 -15.32 10.66 -18.51
C THR A 108 -16.01 11.05 -17.22
N ASP A 109 -17.34 11.06 -17.23
CA ASP A 109 -18.14 11.07 -16.01
C ASP A 109 -18.34 9.64 -15.45
N ALA A 110 -18.81 9.58 -14.21
CA ALA A 110 -19.02 8.33 -13.48
C ALA A 110 -20.12 7.47 -14.09
N ALA A 111 -21.20 8.09 -14.60
CA ALA A 111 -22.34 7.37 -15.16
C ALA A 111 -21.96 6.66 -16.45
N GLU A 112 -21.20 7.32 -17.34
CA GLU A 112 -20.79 6.73 -18.60
C GLU A 112 -19.89 5.50 -18.38
N ILE A 113 -18.90 5.59 -17.48
CA ILE A 113 -18.01 4.43 -17.23
C ILE A 113 -18.73 3.30 -16.50
N ALA A 114 -19.60 3.59 -15.52
CA ALA A 114 -20.40 2.59 -14.83
C ALA A 114 -21.31 1.82 -15.79
N ALA A 115 -22.01 2.54 -16.70
CA ALA A 115 -22.86 1.91 -17.71
C ALA A 115 -22.07 0.96 -18.63
N ARG A 116 -20.84 1.33 -19.02
CA ARG A 116 -19.97 0.47 -19.86
C ARG A 116 -19.44 -0.77 -19.12
N LEU A 117 -19.34 -0.69 -17.79
CA LEU A 117 -18.93 -1.82 -16.97
C LEU A 117 -20.06 -2.80 -16.63
N ALA A 118 -21.30 -2.50 -17.01
CA ALA A 118 -22.45 -3.35 -16.72
C ALA A 118 -22.35 -4.79 -17.30
N ALA A 119 -21.51 -5.02 -18.30
CA ALA A 119 -21.25 -6.34 -18.86
C ALA A 119 -20.11 -7.12 -18.16
N MET A 120 -19.47 -6.55 -17.14
CA MET A 120 -18.37 -7.21 -16.43
C MET A 120 -18.87 -8.39 -15.58
N PRO A 121 -18.01 -9.40 -15.32
CA PRO A 121 -18.35 -10.54 -14.45
C PRO A 121 -18.76 -10.10 -13.05
N GLU A 122 -19.57 -10.94 -12.41
CA GLU A 122 -19.96 -10.77 -11.00
C GLU A 122 -18.78 -11.04 -10.05
N GLY A 123 -18.88 -10.57 -8.82
CA GLY A 123 -17.91 -10.82 -7.75
C GLY A 123 -16.57 -10.09 -7.90
N LEU A 124 -16.44 -9.18 -8.86
CA LEU A 124 -15.25 -8.34 -9.00
C LEU A 124 -15.14 -7.34 -7.85
N LEU A 125 -13.88 -7.00 -7.50
CA LEU A 125 -13.59 -5.82 -6.70
C LEU A 125 -13.50 -4.60 -7.63
N VAL A 126 -14.34 -3.61 -7.42
CA VAL A 126 -14.27 -2.32 -8.11
C VAL A 126 -13.89 -1.25 -7.10
N ARG A 127 -12.73 -0.67 -7.27
CA ARG A 127 -12.29 0.52 -6.53
C ARG A 127 -12.52 1.72 -7.43
N VAL A 128 -13.13 2.76 -6.88
CA VAL A 128 -13.36 4.03 -7.58
C VAL A 128 -12.53 5.09 -6.86
N ASP A 129 -11.40 5.44 -7.45
CA ASP A 129 -10.46 6.43 -6.91
C ASP A 129 -10.92 7.84 -7.31
N THR A 130 -11.48 8.55 -6.34
CA THR A 130 -11.89 9.94 -6.48
C THR A 130 -11.20 10.78 -5.41
N GLY A 131 -10.83 12.01 -5.74
CA GLY A 131 -10.19 12.88 -4.75
C GLY A 131 -11.15 13.72 -3.92
N LEU A 132 -12.41 13.77 -4.33
CA LEU A 132 -13.47 14.45 -3.63
C LEU A 132 -14.68 13.52 -3.54
N PRO A 133 -15.35 13.50 -2.40
CA PRO A 133 -16.62 12.80 -2.29
C PRO A 133 -17.67 13.55 -3.12
N SER A 134 -18.34 12.85 -4.03
CA SER A 134 -19.47 13.35 -4.80
C SER A 134 -20.52 12.26 -4.89
N PRO A 135 -21.73 12.48 -4.36
CA PRO A 135 -22.83 11.55 -4.51
C PRO A 135 -23.11 11.22 -5.97
N GLU A 136 -23.05 12.22 -6.85
CA GLU A 136 -23.29 12.06 -8.29
C GLU A 136 -22.26 11.13 -8.96
N ALA A 137 -21.04 11.12 -8.44
CA ALA A 137 -19.99 10.20 -8.90
C ALA A 137 -20.15 8.80 -8.31
N LEU A 138 -20.75 8.66 -7.13
CA LEU A 138 -20.90 7.37 -6.45
C LEU A 138 -22.14 6.60 -6.91
N ASP A 139 -23.29 7.26 -7.06
CA ASP A 139 -24.58 6.61 -7.34
C ASP A 139 -24.56 5.63 -8.52
N PRO A 140 -23.96 5.94 -9.68
CA PRO A 140 -23.90 4.98 -10.80
C PRO A 140 -23.15 3.69 -10.46
N PHE A 141 -22.13 3.78 -9.60
CA PHE A 141 -21.38 2.60 -9.15
C PHE A 141 -22.11 1.81 -8.08
N LEU A 142 -22.91 2.47 -7.23
CA LEU A 142 -23.80 1.81 -6.28
C LEU A 142 -24.88 0.99 -7.01
N GLU A 143 -25.49 1.56 -8.04
CA GLU A 143 -26.45 0.86 -8.90
C GLU A 143 -25.80 -0.35 -9.59
N LEU A 144 -24.61 -0.15 -10.16
CA LEU A 144 -23.85 -1.21 -10.80
C LEU A 144 -23.49 -2.33 -9.81
N ALA A 145 -23.01 -1.97 -8.61
CA ALA A 145 -22.62 -2.93 -7.60
C ALA A 145 -23.80 -3.77 -7.08
N ALA A 146 -24.97 -3.13 -6.85
CA ALA A 146 -26.18 -3.80 -6.46
C ALA A 146 -26.71 -4.75 -7.55
N ALA A 147 -26.67 -4.31 -8.81
CA ALA A 147 -27.15 -5.12 -9.94
C ALA A 147 -26.24 -6.30 -10.28
N ARG A 148 -24.96 -6.26 -9.96
CA ARG A 148 -23.93 -7.24 -10.39
C ARG A 148 -23.23 -7.94 -9.24
N THR A 149 -23.65 -7.79 -8.01
CA THR A 149 -23.03 -8.39 -6.82
C THR A 149 -21.51 -8.10 -6.78
N LEU A 150 -21.12 -6.86 -7.06
CA LEU A 150 -19.72 -6.43 -7.00
C LEU A 150 -19.36 -6.06 -5.56
N ARG A 151 -18.09 -6.24 -5.23
CA ARG A 151 -17.51 -5.59 -4.06
C ARG A 151 -17.04 -4.19 -4.46
N LEU A 152 -17.62 -3.17 -3.86
CA LEU A 152 -17.31 -1.77 -4.18
C LEU A 152 -16.42 -1.15 -3.10
N THR A 153 -15.37 -0.46 -3.50
CA THR A 153 -14.62 0.44 -2.62
C THR A 153 -14.64 1.84 -3.18
N TRP A 154 -15.24 2.77 -2.46
CA TRP A 154 -15.11 4.17 -2.79
C TRP A 154 -13.82 4.69 -2.19
N ALA A 155 -12.77 4.73 -3.03
CA ALA A 155 -11.41 5.02 -2.61
C ALA A 155 -11.16 6.53 -2.57
N PHE A 156 -11.77 7.22 -1.61
CA PHE A 156 -11.44 8.60 -1.28
C PHE A 156 -11.07 8.73 0.20
N ASP A 157 -10.29 9.76 0.50
CA ASP A 157 -9.82 10.08 1.85
C ASP A 157 -9.88 11.60 2.05
N THR A 158 -10.83 12.06 2.86
CA THR A 158 -11.01 13.50 3.13
C THR A 158 -9.87 14.06 3.97
N VAL A 159 -9.28 13.25 4.85
CA VAL A 159 -8.11 13.61 5.67
C VAL A 159 -6.89 13.84 4.79
N ALA A 160 -6.59 12.92 3.89
CA ALA A 160 -5.49 13.09 2.92
C ALA A 160 -5.79 14.24 1.95
N ALA A 161 -7.05 14.44 1.53
CA ALA A 161 -7.45 15.58 0.71
C ALA A 161 -7.17 16.90 1.41
N TYR A 162 -7.49 17.01 2.69
CA TYR A 162 -7.16 18.17 3.51
C TYR A 162 -5.65 18.40 3.59
N ALA A 163 -4.87 17.36 3.88
CA ALA A 163 -3.41 17.46 3.95
C ALA A 163 -2.78 17.92 2.62
N ILE A 164 -3.36 17.52 1.49
CA ILE A 164 -2.85 17.87 0.14
C ILE A 164 -3.30 19.28 -0.28
N ARG A 165 -4.54 19.66 0.00
CA ARG A 165 -5.13 20.93 -0.47
C ARG A 165 -4.93 22.09 0.50
N GLY A 166 -4.79 21.80 1.79
CA GLY A 166 -4.72 22.80 2.86
C GLY A 166 -6.10 23.33 3.29
N THR A 167 -7.17 22.82 2.72
CA THR A 167 -8.55 23.20 3.05
C THR A 167 -9.41 21.96 3.24
N ALA A 168 -10.18 21.92 4.33
CA ALA A 168 -11.21 20.91 4.54
C ALA A 168 -12.51 21.37 3.89
N GLU A 169 -13.23 20.43 3.30
CA GLU A 169 -14.56 20.72 2.74
C GLU A 169 -15.62 20.68 3.85
N ALA A 170 -16.49 21.67 3.89
CA ALA A 170 -17.47 21.84 4.97
C ALA A 170 -18.45 20.66 5.12
N ASN A 171 -18.66 19.88 4.06
CA ASN A 171 -19.62 18.79 4.00
C ASN A 171 -19.00 17.39 4.01
N ASP A 172 -17.70 17.27 4.27
CA ASP A 172 -16.99 15.98 4.20
C ASP A 172 -17.63 14.90 5.09
N GLU A 173 -17.93 15.22 6.35
CA GLU A 173 -18.56 14.27 7.27
C GLU A 173 -19.97 13.86 6.82
N VAL A 174 -20.74 14.80 6.31
CA VAL A 174 -22.09 14.54 5.79
C VAL A 174 -22.02 13.60 4.60
N THR A 175 -21.08 13.82 3.71
CA THR A 175 -20.88 12.99 2.52
C THR A 175 -20.41 11.58 2.86
N ILE A 176 -19.50 11.43 3.84
CA ILE A 176 -19.05 10.11 4.33
C ILE A 176 -20.23 9.32 4.91
N ARG A 177 -21.07 9.95 5.75
CA ARG A 177 -22.27 9.31 6.32
C ARG A 177 -23.29 8.95 5.26
N ALA A 178 -23.50 9.83 4.28
CA ALA A 178 -24.41 9.57 3.16
C ALA A 178 -23.93 8.38 2.32
N ALA A 179 -22.63 8.27 2.07
CA ALA A 179 -22.05 7.12 1.39
C ALA A 179 -22.27 5.82 2.17
N ASP A 180 -21.98 5.80 3.47
CA ASP A 180 -22.21 4.63 4.32
C ASP A 180 -23.67 4.18 4.32
N MET A 181 -24.60 5.13 4.46
CA MET A 181 -26.03 4.84 4.38
C MET A 181 -26.42 4.27 3.02
N ALA A 182 -25.89 4.82 1.92
CA ALA A 182 -26.18 4.34 0.57
C ALA A 182 -25.67 2.91 0.31
N PHE A 183 -24.52 2.55 0.87
CA PHE A 183 -24.02 1.16 0.86
C PHE A 183 -24.92 0.23 1.67
N ALA A 184 -25.34 0.66 2.88
CA ALA A 184 -26.17 -0.14 3.76
C ALA A 184 -27.58 -0.37 3.16
N GLU A 185 -28.24 0.65 2.64
CA GLU A 185 -29.57 0.59 2.03
C GLU A 185 -29.64 -0.35 0.82
N ARG A 186 -28.55 -0.41 0.04
CA ARG A 186 -28.45 -1.27 -1.16
C ARG A 186 -27.82 -2.64 -0.87
N GLY A 187 -27.42 -2.92 0.38
CA GLY A 187 -26.75 -4.18 0.76
C GLY A 187 -25.41 -4.42 0.06
N ILE A 188 -24.68 -3.36 -0.27
CA ILE A 188 -23.42 -3.45 -1.02
C ILE A 188 -22.29 -3.85 -0.07
N ASP A 189 -21.54 -4.90 -0.44
CA ASP A 189 -20.28 -5.27 0.24
C ASP A 189 -19.15 -4.34 -0.19
N GLY A 190 -18.41 -3.79 0.79
CA GLY A 190 -17.24 -2.98 0.53
C GLY A 190 -17.08 -1.77 1.43
N ALA A 191 -16.16 -0.87 1.05
CA ALA A 191 -15.80 0.28 1.83
C ALA A 191 -16.36 1.59 1.25
N ALA A 192 -17.01 2.37 2.10
CA ALA A 192 -17.57 3.68 1.76
C ALA A 192 -16.54 4.82 1.87
N VAL A 193 -15.40 4.56 2.50
CA VAL A 193 -14.28 5.49 2.67
C VAL A 193 -12.98 4.71 2.87
N VAL A 194 -11.85 5.31 2.57
CA VAL A 194 -10.53 4.67 2.72
C VAL A 194 -9.59 5.56 3.54
N ALA A 195 -8.94 4.99 4.55
CA ALA A 195 -7.76 5.61 5.17
C ALA A 195 -6.53 5.34 4.27
N ASP A 196 -6.08 6.34 3.53
CA ASP A 196 -5.09 6.19 2.46
C ASP A 196 -3.67 6.60 2.87
N GLY A 197 -2.91 5.64 3.38
CA GLY A 197 -1.50 5.81 3.72
C GLY A 197 -0.59 6.00 2.49
N ARG A 198 -1.00 5.57 1.29
CA ARG A 198 -0.20 5.69 0.05
C ARG A 198 0.18 7.15 -0.24
N LEU A 199 -0.73 8.08 0.04
CA LEU A 199 -0.51 9.51 -0.19
C LEU A 199 0.53 10.09 0.78
N TRP A 200 0.50 9.65 2.03
CA TRP A 200 1.51 10.03 3.03
C TRP A 200 2.88 9.43 2.70
N HIS A 201 2.91 8.17 2.26
CA HIS A 201 4.13 7.54 1.76
C HIS A 201 4.72 8.28 0.56
N ALA A 202 3.90 8.69 -0.41
CA ALA A 202 4.32 9.50 -1.55
C ALA A 202 4.80 10.89 -1.11
N GLY A 203 4.22 11.44 -0.05
CA GLY A 203 4.62 12.68 0.62
C GLY A 203 5.97 12.62 1.31
N GLY A 204 6.48 11.41 1.56
CA GLY A 204 7.80 11.19 2.14
C GLY A 204 7.81 10.54 3.52
N ALA A 205 6.67 10.19 4.07
CA ALA A 205 6.57 9.53 5.37
C ALA A 205 7.45 8.27 5.48
N THR A 206 7.94 7.98 6.68
CA THR A 206 8.49 6.65 7.03
C THR A 206 7.35 5.65 7.13
N GLU A 207 7.66 4.36 7.27
CA GLU A 207 6.64 3.33 7.47
C GLU A 207 5.88 3.55 8.78
N GLU A 208 6.56 3.97 9.83
CA GLU A 208 5.98 4.26 11.15
C GLU A 208 5.08 5.50 11.11
N GLN A 209 5.49 6.54 10.37
CA GLN A 209 4.67 7.74 10.14
C GLN A 209 3.44 7.40 9.29
N GLU A 210 3.62 6.65 8.18
CA GLU A 210 2.51 6.20 7.34
C GLU A 210 1.48 5.41 8.16
N LEU A 211 1.93 4.42 8.95
CA LEU A 211 1.06 3.61 9.79
C LEU A 211 0.32 4.44 10.84
N GLY A 212 1.02 5.31 11.56
CA GLY A 212 0.44 6.12 12.64
C GLY A 212 -0.61 7.09 12.11
N VAL A 213 -0.35 7.74 10.98
CA VAL A 213 -1.30 8.66 10.33
C VAL A 213 -2.49 7.89 9.77
N THR A 214 -2.25 6.76 9.10
CA THR A 214 -3.34 5.92 8.56
C THR A 214 -4.23 5.40 9.70
N LEU A 215 -3.65 5.03 10.83
CA LEU A 215 -4.41 4.60 12.00
C LEU A 215 -5.25 5.73 12.59
N ALA A 216 -4.70 6.95 12.69
CA ALA A 216 -5.43 8.13 13.16
C ALA A 216 -6.57 8.50 12.21
N THR A 217 -6.36 8.39 10.90
CA THR A 217 -7.40 8.56 9.87
C THR A 217 -8.49 7.49 10.01
N TYR A 218 -8.10 6.23 10.20
CA TYR A 218 -9.04 5.14 10.43
C TYR A 218 -9.90 5.38 11.68
N VAL A 219 -9.29 5.83 12.78
CA VAL A 219 -10.00 6.18 14.03
C VAL A 219 -10.94 7.37 13.82
N HIS A 220 -10.54 8.37 13.05
CA HIS A 220 -11.42 9.46 12.66
C HIS A 220 -12.68 8.95 11.98
N TYR A 221 -12.55 8.03 11.02
CA TYR A 221 -13.70 7.43 10.33
C TYR A 221 -14.50 6.47 11.21
N ILE A 222 -13.87 5.72 12.11
CA ILE A 222 -14.58 4.90 13.12
C ILE A 222 -15.47 5.76 14.00
N ARG A 223 -15.02 6.95 14.41
CA ARG A 223 -15.85 7.89 15.21
C ARG A 223 -17.05 8.40 14.42
N LEU A 224 -16.91 8.54 13.10
CA LEU A 224 -18.00 8.99 12.24
C LEU A 224 -19.02 7.88 11.95
N LEU A 225 -18.57 6.68 11.61
CA LEU A 225 -19.40 5.62 11.03
C LEU A 225 -19.77 4.52 12.04
N ARG A 226 -18.86 4.17 12.97
CA ARG A 226 -18.92 3.02 13.87
C ARG A 226 -19.12 1.66 13.14
N SER A 227 -18.78 1.63 11.86
CA SER A 227 -18.90 0.49 10.95
C SER A 227 -17.52 0.14 10.38
N PRO A 228 -16.72 -0.69 11.05
CA PRO A 228 -15.35 -1.01 10.64
C PRO A 228 -15.24 -1.60 9.23
N ASP A 229 -16.22 -2.39 8.82
CA ASP A 229 -16.34 -3.01 7.50
C ASP A 229 -16.56 -2.00 6.36
N ARG A 230 -17.00 -0.79 6.70
CA ARG A 230 -17.19 0.33 5.75
C ARG A 230 -15.95 1.19 5.55
N ILE A 231 -14.89 0.90 6.26
CA ILE A 231 -13.64 1.67 6.20
C ILE A 231 -12.54 0.77 5.63
N GLY A 232 -12.08 1.08 4.43
CA GLY A 232 -10.92 0.43 3.83
C GLY A 232 -9.61 1.07 4.30
N ILE A 233 -8.52 0.33 4.13
CA ILE A 233 -7.16 0.84 4.34
C ILE A 233 -6.38 0.65 3.06
N ALA A 234 -5.59 1.64 2.65
CA ALA A 234 -4.67 1.53 1.55
C ALA A 234 -3.24 1.89 2.00
N LEU A 235 -2.26 1.05 1.68
CA LEU A 235 -0.86 1.24 2.03
C LEU A 235 0.04 1.07 0.81
N ALA A 236 1.17 1.78 0.80
CA ALA A 236 2.19 1.59 -0.22
C ALA A 236 3.18 0.49 0.18
N THR A 237 3.69 -0.25 -0.78
CA THR A 237 4.83 -1.16 -0.59
C THR A 237 5.94 -0.83 -1.57
N ASP A 238 7.17 -0.75 -1.08
CA ASP A 238 8.35 -0.51 -1.92
C ASP A 238 9.27 -1.75 -1.98
N SER A 239 10.46 -1.59 -2.55
CA SER A 239 11.41 -2.69 -2.74
C SER A 239 12.07 -3.19 -1.45
N ASP A 240 11.88 -2.53 -0.30
CA ASP A 240 12.33 -3.06 0.99
C ASP A 240 11.35 -4.12 1.49
N GLN A 241 11.60 -5.35 1.07
CA GLN A 241 10.73 -6.49 1.25
C GLN A 241 10.35 -6.73 2.72
N PHE A 242 11.33 -6.74 3.62
CA PHE A 242 11.09 -7.02 5.05
C PHE A 242 10.25 -5.93 5.70
N ARG A 243 10.55 -4.66 5.37
CA ARG A 243 9.76 -3.52 5.87
C ARG A 243 8.33 -3.54 5.31
N GLY A 244 8.16 -3.85 4.03
CA GLY A 244 6.84 -3.98 3.39
C GLY A 244 5.98 -5.06 4.03
N ILE A 245 6.53 -6.25 4.28
CA ILE A 245 5.84 -7.36 4.96
C ILE A 245 5.44 -6.94 6.39
N ALA A 246 6.40 -6.43 7.16
CA ALA A 246 6.17 -6.05 8.55
C ALA A 246 5.15 -4.92 8.69
N LYS A 247 5.16 -3.94 7.77
CA LYS A 247 4.22 -2.82 7.76
C LYS A 247 2.76 -3.28 7.63
N LEU A 248 2.46 -4.14 6.68
CA LEU A 248 1.10 -4.65 6.49
C LEU A 248 0.63 -5.48 7.69
N ARG A 249 1.51 -6.32 8.24
CA ARG A 249 1.23 -7.10 9.45
C ARG A 249 0.99 -6.19 10.65
N ALA A 250 1.81 -5.14 10.83
CA ALA A 250 1.66 -4.17 11.91
C ALA A 250 0.32 -3.42 11.83
N MET A 251 -0.12 -2.99 10.63
CA MET A 251 -1.41 -2.34 10.46
C MET A 251 -2.57 -3.22 10.95
N ARG A 252 -2.54 -4.52 10.68
CA ARG A 252 -3.59 -5.43 11.15
C ARG A 252 -3.62 -5.58 12.68
N LEU A 253 -2.46 -5.61 13.33
CA LEU A 253 -2.36 -5.60 14.79
C LEU A 253 -2.93 -4.30 15.38
N LEU A 254 -2.59 -3.17 14.77
CA LEU A 254 -3.06 -1.85 15.19
C LEU A 254 -4.58 -1.71 15.05
N VAL A 255 -5.14 -2.13 13.92
CA VAL A 255 -6.60 -2.13 13.70
C VAL A 255 -7.31 -3.03 14.70
N ALA A 256 -6.81 -4.25 14.91
CA ALA A 256 -7.40 -5.16 15.91
C ALA A 256 -7.41 -4.52 17.30
N ARG A 257 -6.34 -3.81 17.67
CA ARG A 257 -6.27 -3.10 18.95
C ARG A 257 -7.27 -1.93 19.04
N ILE A 258 -7.46 -1.18 17.95
CA ILE A 258 -8.48 -0.11 17.91
C ILE A 258 -9.88 -0.69 18.08
N LEU A 259 -10.21 -1.77 17.38
CA LEU A 259 -11.54 -2.39 17.51
C LEU A 259 -11.79 -2.89 18.92
N GLU A 260 -10.79 -3.49 19.56
CA GLU A 260 -10.87 -3.92 20.96
C GLU A 260 -11.11 -2.73 21.91
N VAL A 261 -10.33 -1.64 21.79
CA VAL A 261 -10.46 -0.45 22.64
C VAL A 261 -11.77 0.30 22.40
N ALA A 262 -12.28 0.28 21.16
CA ALA A 262 -13.54 0.93 20.80
C ALA A 262 -14.78 0.09 21.14
N ASP A 263 -14.61 -1.11 21.73
CA ASP A 263 -15.68 -2.09 21.97
C ASP A 263 -16.52 -2.37 20.73
N LEU A 264 -15.82 -2.58 19.61
CA LEU A 264 -16.40 -2.96 18.33
C LEU A 264 -16.09 -4.41 18.02
N ALA A 265 -17.04 -5.10 17.38
CA ALA A 265 -16.83 -6.46 16.95
C ALA A 265 -15.60 -6.57 16.03
N ALA A 266 -14.83 -7.66 16.22
CA ALA A 266 -13.75 -7.96 15.30
C ALA A 266 -14.31 -8.10 13.88
N SER A 267 -13.90 -7.21 13.00
CA SER A 267 -14.33 -7.17 11.61
C SER A 267 -13.12 -7.27 10.68
N PRO A 268 -13.20 -8.02 9.60
CA PRO A 268 -12.13 -8.09 8.61
C PRO A 268 -12.08 -6.77 7.83
N VAL A 269 -11.14 -5.89 8.22
CA VAL A 269 -10.88 -4.65 7.48
C VAL A 269 -10.09 -4.97 6.22
N HIS A 270 -10.58 -4.49 5.07
CA HIS A 270 -9.91 -4.70 3.78
C HIS A 270 -8.66 -3.82 3.66
N VAL A 271 -7.50 -4.45 3.51
CA VAL A 271 -6.23 -3.76 3.29
C VAL A 271 -5.81 -3.91 1.83
N HIS A 272 -5.83 -2.80 1.12
CA HIS A 272 -5.30 -2.68 -0.23
C HIS A 272 -3.83 -2.28 -0.18
N ALA A 273 -2.98 -2.92 -0.98
CA ALA A 273 -1.60 -2.50 -1.18
C ALA A 273 -1.35 -2.04 -2.61
N GLU A 274 -0.56 -1.01 -2.77
CA GLU A 274 -0.09 -0.54 -4.07
C GLU A 274 1.44 -0.45 -4.06
N THR A 275 2.09 -0.85 -5.16
CA THR A 275 3.53 -0.66 -5.29
C THR A 275 3.87 0.83 -5.30
N ALA A 276 4.88 1.22 -4.51
CA ALA A 276 5.11 2.61 -4.15
C ALA A 276 5.49 3.50 -5.34
N TRP A 277 4.68 4.51 -5.61
CA TRP A 277 4.97 5.54 -6.62
C TRP A 277 6.31 6.23 -6.37
N ARG A 278 6.67 6.53 -5.12
CA ARG A 278 7.91 7.25 -4.81
C ARG A 278 9.19 6.50 -5.21
N SER A 279 9.14 5.18 -5.36
CA SER A 279 10.27 4.34 -5.76
C SER A 279 10.42 4.19 -7.28
N LEU A 280 9.44 4.65 -8.07
CA LEU A 280 9.51 4.60 -9.52
C LEU A 280 10.51 5.62 -10.07
N SER A 281 11.17 5.27 -11.17
CA SER A 281 12.09 6.13 -11.90
C SER A 281 11.72 6.19 -13.37
N GLY A 282 11.79 7.39 -13.96
CA GLY A 282 11.76 7.57 -15.40
C GLY A 282 13.13 7.30 -16.06
N ARG A 283 14.20 7.18 -15.23
CA ARG A 283 15.51 6.68 -15.70
C ARG A 283 15.52 5.17 -15.58
N ASP A 284 15.92 4.47 -16.63
CA ASP A 284 15.97 3.03 -16.67
C ASP A 284 14.64 2.41 -16.16
N PRO A 285 13.52 2.66 -16.88
CA PRO A 285 12.20 2.31 -16.39
C PRO A 285 12.01 0.80 -16.22
N GLU A 286 12.76 -0.04 -16.94
CA GLU A 286 12.74 -1.49 -16.82
C GLU A 286 13.14 -1.95 -15.41
N MET A 287 13.97 -1.19 -14.70
CA MET A 287 14.30 -1.48 -13.29
C MET A 287 13.09 -1.36 -12.37
N ASN A 288 12.05 -0.66 -12.80
CA ASN A 288 10.78 -0.62 -12.03
C ASN A 288 10.05 -1.95 -12.04
N ILE A 289 10.29 -2.85 -13.03
CA ILE A 289 9.75 -4.22 -13.03
C ILE A 289 10.25 -4.96 -11.80
N LEU A 290 11.56 -4.91 -11.55
CA LEU A 290 12.17 -5.59 -10.41
C LEU A 290 11.72 -4.99 -9.07
N ARG A 291 11.65 -3.65 -8.98
CA ARG A 291 11.13 -2.96 -7.80
C ARG A 291 9.67 -3.32 -7.53
N GLY A 292 8.84 -3.32 -8.58
CA GLY A 292 7.43 -3.69 -8.51
C GLY A 292 7.23 -5.15 -8.10
N THR A 293 8.09 -6.07 -8.57
CA THR A 293 8.04 -7.48 -8.19
C THR A 293 8.35 -7.67 -6.70
N ALA A 294 9.43 -7.05 -6.20
CA ALA A 294 9.78 -7.11 -4.77
C ALA A 294 8.67 -6.52 -3.89
N ALA A 295 8.10 -5.38 -4.30
CA ALA A 295 7.01 -4.72 -3.60
C ALA A 295 5.71 -5.55 -3.59
N ALA A 296 5.36 -6.15 -4.73
CA ALA A 296 4.19 -7.03 -4.86
C ALA A 296 4.33 -8.29 -4.00
N PHE A 297 5.53 -8.89 -3.98
CA PHE A 297 5.84 -10.02 -3.11
C PHE A 297 5.67 -9.64 -1.62
N ALA A 298 6.24 -8.49 -1.22
CA ALA A 298 6.09 -7.99 0.15
C ALA A 298 4.62 -7.76 0.52
N ALA A 299 3.82 -7.20 -0.40
CA ALA A 299 2.39 -7.00 -0.20
C ALA A 299 1.64 -8.32 -0.03
N ALA A 300 1.94 -9.30 -0.87
CA ALA A 300 1.29 -10.61 -0.85
C ALA A 300 1.59 -11.40 0.44
N VAL A 301 2.87 -11.48 0.84
CA VAL A 301 3.33 -12.14 2.06
C VAL A 301 2.88 -11.38 3.31
N GLY A 302 2.88 -10.05 3.27
CA GLY A 302 2.41 -9.19 4.36
C GLY A 302 0.90 -9.24 4.59
N GLY A 303 0.14 -9.91 3.72
CA GLY A 303 -1.27 -10.18 3.93
C GLY A 303 -2.22 -9.10 3.38
N ALA A 304 -1.85 -8.39 2.31
CA ALA A 304 -2.79 -7.52 1.60
C ALA A 304 -3.96 -8.32 1.01
N ASP A 305 -5.19 -7.81 1.10
CA ASP A 305 -6.38 -8.45 0.53
C ASP A 305 -6.51 -8.19 -0.97
N SER A 306 -5.99 -7.06 -1.42
CA SER A 306 -5.91 -6.71 -2.83
C SER A 306 -4.61 -5.95 -3.12
N ILE A 307 -4.07 -6.13 -4.31
CA ILE A 307 -2.80 -5.52 -4.70
C ILE A 307 -2.94 -4.88 -6.08
N THR A 308 -2.43 -3.64 -6.19
CA THR A 308 -2.17 -2.98 -7.47
C THR A 308 -0.66 -2.87 -7.69
N VAL A 309 -0.18 -3.41 -8.80
CA VAL A 309 1.19 -3.18 -9.27
C VAL A 309 1.14 -2.07 -10.32
N LEU A 310 1.87 -0.98 -10.06
CA LEU A 310 1.98 0.10 -11.03
C LEU A 310 2.83 -0.35 -12.23
N PRO A 311 2.40 -0.06 -13.47
CA PRO A 311 3.19 -0.37 -14.67
C PRO A 311 4.57 0.27 -14.61
N PHE A 312 5.59 -0.42 -15.09
CA PHE A 312 6.98 0.02 -14.97
C PHE A 312 7.27 1.34 -15.69
N ASP A 313 6.54 1.63 -16.76
CA ASP A 313 6.67 2.83 -17.59
C ASP A 313 5.62 3.91 -17.25
N VAL A 314 4.87 3.76 -16.17
CA VAL A 314 3.73 4.63 -15.82
C VAL A 314 4.12 6.08 -15.58
N VAL A 315 5.39 6.33 -15.27
CA VAL A 315 5.94 7.69 -15.14
C VAL A 315 5.97 8.40 -16.49
N GLU A 316 6.10 7.65 -17.59
CA GLU A 316 6.18 8.16 -18.95
C GLU A 316 4.87 7.97 -19.72
N THR A 317 4.51 6.75 -20.04
CA THR A 317 3.41 6.45 -20.97
C THR A 317 2.34 5.52 -20.40
N GLY A 318 2.70 4.50 -19.63
CA GLY A 318 1.78 3.47 -19.15
C GLY A 318 1.20 2.61 -20.28
N ALA A 319 2.04 2.12 -21.19
CA ALA A 319 1.64 1.35 -22.36
C ALA A 319 0.93 0.03 -21.99
N SER A 320 0.18 -0.57 -22.92
CA SER A 320 -0.58 -1.81 -22.66
C SER A 320 0.31 -2.99 -22.27
N GLY A 321 1.49 -3.11 -22.86
CA GLY A 321 2.47 -4.14 -22.50
C GLY A 321 2.95 -4.05 -21.07
N ALA A 322 3.16 -2.84 -20.55
CA ALA A 322 3.57 -2.62 -19.17
C ALA A 322 2.47 -2.97 -18.17
N ARG A 323 1.19 -2.67 -18.47
CA ARG A 323 0.05 -3.09 -17.63
C ARG A 323 -0.06 -4.62 -17.58
N ARG A 324 0.11 -5.29 -18.72
CA ARG A 324 0.13 -6.75 -18.78
C ARG A 324 1.24 -7.33 -17.89
N LEU A 325 2.47 -6.79 -17.93
CA LEU A 325 3.57 -7.25 -17.10
C LEU A 325 3.27 -7.03 -15.61
N ALA A 326 2.72 -5.89 -15.24
CA ALA A 326 2.33 -5.59 -13.85
C ALA A 326 1.29 -6.60 -13.32
N ARG A 327 0.30 -6.98 -14.13
CA ARG A 327 -0.68 -8.02 -13.81
C ARG A 327 -0.03 -9.40 -13.73
N HIS A 328 0.82 -9.78 -14.70
CA HIS A 328 1.48 -11.07 -14.73
C HIS A 328 2.46 -11.26 -13.58
N THR A 329 3.09 -10.20 -13.07
CA THR A 329 3.89 -10.26 -11.83
C THR A 329 3.08 -10.86 -10.69
N GLN A 330 1.84 -10.43 -10.52
CA GLN A 330 0.97 -10.94 -9.45
C GLN A 330 0.50 -12.36 -9.73
N ILE A 331 0.17 -12.69 -10.98
CA ILE A 331 -0.25 -14.04 -11.37
C ILE A 331 0.86 -15.05 -11.13
N ILE A 332 2.11 -14.73 -11.51
CA ILE A 332 3.28 -15.59 -11.23
C ILE A 332 3.45 -15.82 -9.73
N LEU A 333 3.33 -14.76 -8.92
CA LEU A 333 3.41 -14.89 -7.45
C LEU A 333 2.30 -15.78 -6.87
N ALA A 334 1.10 -15.71 -7.43
CA ALA A 334 -0.05 -16.51 -6.96
C ALA A 334 0.01 -17.96 -7.46
N GLU A 335 0.24 -18.17 -8.76
CA GLU A 335 0.03 -19.45 -9.43
C GLU A 335 1.31 -20.30 -9.53
N GLU A 336 2.47 -19.67 -9.78
CA GLU A 336 3.74 -20.38 -9.93
C GLU A 336 4.55 -20.38 -8.63
N ALA A 337 4.68 -19.24 -7.96
CA ALA A 337 5.37 -19.14 -6.67
C ALA A 337 4.51 -19.56 -5.47
N HIS A 338 3.21 -19.76 -5.67
CA HIS A 338 2.26 -20.27 -4.67
C HIS A 338 2.18 -19.46 -3.37
N VAL A 339 2.49 -18.19 -3.40
CA VAL A 339 2.56 -17.32 -2.20
C VAL A 339 1.21 -17.25 -1.47
N GLY A 340 0.09 -17.37 -2.19
CA GLY A 340 -1.25 -17.31 -1.62
C GLY A 340 -1.73 -18.60 -0.92
N ARG A 341 -0.97 -19.70 -0.97
CA ARG A 341 -1.40 -20.99 -0.40
C ARG A 341 -1.33 -21.04 1.12
N VAL A 342 -0.51 -20.20 1.73
CA VAL A 342 -0.34 -20.10 3.18
C VAL A 342 -0.98 -18.80 3.65
N ALA A 343 -1.76 -18.85 4.72
CA ALA A 343 -2.47 -17.68 5.24
C ALA A 343 -1.52 -16.57 5.72
N ASP A 344 -0.45 -16.94 6.41
CA ASP A 344 0.60 -16.02 6.88
C ASP A 344 1.96 -16.70 6.69
N ALA A 345 2.52 -16.51 5.50
CA ALA A 345 3.80 -17.11 5.13
C ALA A 345 5.00 -16.55 5.93
N ALA A 346 4.84 -15.39 6.56
CA ALA A 346 5.87 -14.75 7.38
C ALA A 346 5.78 -15.11 8.87
N ALA A 347 4.74 -15.82 9.29
CA ALA A 347 4.54 -16.20 10.69
C ALA A 347 5.71 -17.05 11.21
N GLY A 348 6.22 -16.69 12.38
CA GLY A 348 7.33 -17.37 13.03
C GLY A 348 8.72 -17.03 12.51
N SER A 349 8.84 -16.10 11.55
CA SER A 349 10.12 -15.48 11.20
C SER A 349 10.49 -14.43 12.24
N ASP A 350 11.48 -14.72 13.10
CA ASP A 350 11.87 -13.84 14.21
C ASP A 350 12.15 -12.41 13.74
N ALA A 351 12.85 -12.24 12.62
CA ALA A 351 13.16 -10.93 12.07
C ALA A 351 11.91 -10.16 11.64
N ILE A 352 10.95 -10.83 10.99
CA ILE A 352 9.70 -10.19 10.56
C ILE A 352 8.78 -9.93 11.75
N GLU A 353 8.66 -10.85 12.68
CA GLU A 353 7.83 -10.68 13.88
C GLU A 353 8.31 -9.50 14.72
N ALA A 354 9.61 -9.41 14.94
CA ALA A 354 10.18 -8.33 15.70
C ALA A 354 10.09 -6.96 14.97
N LEU A 355 10.30 -6.94 13.66
CA LEU A 355 10.11 -5.72 12.87
C LEU A 355 8.62 -5.30 12.85
N THR A 356 7.71 -6.27 12.79
CA THR A 356 6.25 -6.04 12.91
C THR A 356 5.90 -5.39 14.24
N ALA A 357 6.45 -5.93 15.36
CA ALA A 357 6.24 -5.35 16.68
C ALA A 357 6.80 -3.93 16.78
N LYS A 358 8.03 -3.71 16.33
CA LYS A 358 8.67 -2.39 16.32
C LYS A 358 7.83 -1.37 15.56
N PHE A 359 7.33 -1.74 14.38
CA PHE A 359 6.47 -0.84 13.60
C PHE A 359 5.13 -0.58 14.28
N ALA A 360 4.53 -1.61 14.89
CA ALA A 360 3.28 -1.44 15.60
C ALA A 360 3.45 -0.52 16.83
N GLU A 361 4.52 -0.69 17.61
CA GLU A 361 4.83 0.15 18.77
C GLU A 361 5.07 1.62 18.35
N ALA A 362 5.97 1.86 17.40
CA ALA A 362 6.28 3.21 16.96
C ALA A 362 5.08 3.92 16.30
N ALA A 363 4.27 3.18 15.52
CA ALA A 363 3.06 3.72 14.93
C ALA A 363 1.97 4.00 15.99
N TRP A 364 1.89 3.18 17.04
CA TRP A 364 1.00 3.42 18.16
C TRP A 364 1.37 4.67 18.94
N GLU A 365 2.66 4.86 19.26
CA GLU A 365 3.16 6.08 19.89
C GLU A 365 2.84 7.32 19.04
N ARG A 366 3.04 7.19 17.72
CA ARG A 366 2.71 8.27 16.80
C ARG A 366 1.21 8.58 16.76
N PHE A 367 0.37 7.55 16.73
CA PHE A 367 -1.07 7.69 16.82
C PHE A 367 -1.49 8.39 18.12
N GLN A 368 -0.91 7.99 19.27
CA GLN A 368 -1.18 8.64 20.56
C GLN A 368 -0.78 10.12 20.57
N SER A 369 0.34 10.48 19.93
CA SER A 369 0.74 11.88 19.77
C SER A 369 -0.28 12.68 18.99
N ILE A 370 -0.77 12.14 17.86
CA ILE A 370 -1.81 12.77 17.04
C ILE A 370 -3.11 12.94 17.84
N GLU A 371 -3.50 11.93 18.61
CA GLU A 371 -4.69 11.99 19.46
C GLU A 371 -4.55 13.04 20.58
N ALA A 372 -3.36 13.21 21.14
CA ALA A 372 -3.08 14.23 22.15
C ALA A 372 -3.18 15.67 21.59
N GLU A 373 -2.97 15.86 20.29
CA GLU A 373 -3.19 17.12 19.56
C GLU A 373 -4.68 17.37 19.24
N GLY A 374 -5.59 16.49 19.67
CA GLY A 374 -7.03 16.56 19.39
C GLY A 374 -7.48 15.72 18.20
N GLY A 375 -6.62 14.87 17.67
CA GLY A 375 -6.85 13.96 16.54
C GLY A 375 -6.25 14.46 15.24
N ILE A 376 -6.48 13.69 14.16
CA ILE A 376 -5.78 13.90 12.90
C ILE A 376 -6.09 15.25 12.23
N MET A 377 -7.32 15.75 12.31
CA MET A 377 -7.69 17.00 11.66
C MET A 377 -7.00 18.22 12.29
N PRO A 378 -7.01 18.41 13.64
CA PRO A 378 -6.20 19.43 14.29
C PRO A 378 -4.69 19.30 14.01
N ALA A 379 -4.12 18.10 14.07
CA ALA A 379 -2.69 17.88 13.81
C ALA A 379 -2.27 18.31 12.40
N ILE A 380 -3.15 18.13 11.39
CA ILE A 380 -2.94 18.66 10.03
C ILE A 380 -3.06 20.19 10.03
N ALA A 381 -4.08 20.75 10.68
CA ALA A 381 -4.34 22.20 10.72
C ALA A 381 -3.16 22.97 11.34
N GLU A 382 -2.57 22.45 12.41
CA GLU A 382 -1.38 23.00 13.09
C GLU A 382 -0.11 22.87 12.23
N GLY A 383 -0.09 21.95 11.26
CA GLY A 383 0.98 21.73 10.33
C GLY A 383 2.22 21.05 10.91
N SER A 384 2.21 20.63 12.17
CA SER A 384 3.34 19.91 12.81
C SER A 384 3.64 18.60 12.06
N LEU A 385 2.60 17.81 11.85
CA LEU A 385 2.65 16.55 11.12
C LEU A 385 3.19 16.69 9.68
N LEU A 386 2.73 17.72 8.97
CA LEU A 386 3.14 17.98 7.60
C LEU A 386 4.60 18.42 7.51
N ARG A 387 5.08 19.24 8.46
CA ARG A 387 6.50 19.63 8.56
C ARG A 387 7.40 18.42 8.80
N GLU A 388 7.04 17.56 9.74
CA GLU A 388 7.82 16.36 10.04
C GLU A 388 7.93 15.40 8.83
N VAL A 389 6.83 15.19 8.09
CA VAL A 389 6.85 14.40 6.86
C VAL A 389 7.73 15.06 5.79
N ALA A 390 7.67 16.38 5.67
CA ALA A 390 8.51 17.12 4.73
C ALA A 390 10.00 17.03 5.09
N GLU A 391 10.36 17.19 6.36
CA GLU A 391 11.75 17.04 6.85
C GLU A 391 12.28 15.62 6.58
N THR A 392 11.47 14.60 6.85
CA THR A 392 11.79 13.19 6.55
C THR A 392 12.05 12.99 5.06
N ARG A 393 11.21 13.57 4.21
CA ARG A 393 11.36 13.53 2.75
C ARG A 393 12.68 14.16 2.31
N GLU A 394 12.94 15.39 2.75
CA GLU A 394 14.16 16.11 2.34
C GLU A 394 15.44 15.40 2.84
N ALA A 395 15.44 14.90 4.06
CA ALA A 395 16.55 14.10 4.59
C ALA A 395 16.78 12.82 3.75
N ARG A 396 15.71 12.13 3.33
CA ARG A 396 15.82 10.95 2.47
C ARG A 396 16.34 11.32 1.08
N LEU A 397 15.83 12.38 0.45
CA LEU A 397 16.28 12.85 -0.85
C LEU A 397 17.76 13.27 -0.82
N ALA A 398 18.20 13.93 0.25
CA ALA A 398 19.61 14.28 0.43
C ALA A 398 20.51 13.02 0.53
N ARG A 399 20.06 11.95 1.22
CA ARG A 399 20.78 10.67 1.26
C ARG A 399 20.85 10.00 -0.11
N VAL A 400 19.76 10.04 -0.87
CA VAL A 400 19.74 9.53 -2.25
C VAL A 400 20.69 10.34 -3.15
N ALA A 401 20.70 11.67 -3.03
CA ALA A 401 21.59 12.54 -3.81
C ALA A 401 23.07 12.26 -3.53
N ARG A 402 23.43 11.95 -2.28
CA ARG A 402 24.80 11.57 -1.89
C ARG A 402 25.12 10.09 -2.16
N SER A 403 24.18 9.32 -2.70
CA SER A 403 24.31 7.86 -2.92
C SER A 403 24.43 7.01 -1.64
N ASP A 404 24.09 7.56 -0.47
CA ASP A 404 23.93 6.81 0.78
C ASP A 404 22.77 5.80 0.67
N ILE A 405 21.77 6.11 -0.15
CA ILE A 405 20.73 5.20 -0.58
C ILE A 405 20.93 4.94 -2.07
N LYS A 406 21.18 3.68 -2.41
CA LYS A 406 21.40 3.25 -3.79
C LYS A 406 20.07 3.02 -4.50
N LEU A 407 19.91 3.63 -5.67
CA LEU A 407 18.84 3.37 -6.62
C LEU A 407 19.47 2.84 -7.90
N ILE A 408 19.28 1.57 -8.16
CA ILE A 408 19.87 0.87 -9.33
C ILE A 408 19.33 1.50 -10.61
N GLY A 409 20.20 1.75 -11.59
CA GLY A 409 19.85 2.45 -12.82
C GLY A 409 19.70 3.98 -12.68
N VAL A 410 19.78 4.52 -11.45
CA VAL A 410 19.61 5.97 -11.18
C VAL A 410 20.91 6.60 -10.66
N ASN A 411 21.33 6.25 -9.45
CA ASN A 411 22.57 6.75 -8.84
C ASN A 411 23.64 5.67 -8.67
N ALA A 412 23.29 4.39 -8.88
CA ALA A 412 24.19 3.26 -8.82
C ALA A 412 23.92 2.30 -9.99
N TYR A 413 24.99 1.62 -10.48
CA TYR A 413 24.94 0.61 -11.54
C TYR A 413 24.17 1.11 -12.78
N ARG A 414 24.54 2.28 -13.27
CA ARG A 414 23.93 2.90 -14.45
C ARG A 414 24.34 2.12 -15.71
N GLY A 415 23.37 1.74 -16.54
CA GLY A 415 23.65 1.24 -17.87
C GLY A 415 24.09 2.37 -18.83
N GLU A 416 24.73 2.03 -19.94
CA GLU A 416 25.02 2.99 -21.03
C GLU A 416 23.75 3.46 -21.76
N ALA A 417 22.67 2.74 -21.56
CA ALA A 417 21.39 3.01 -22.20
C ALA A 417 20.75 4.30 -21.67
N THR A 418 20.74 5.25 -22.52
CA THR A 418 19.72 6.29 -22.72
C THR A 418 19.26 6.98 -21.44
N MET A 419 19.77 8.18 -21.26
CA MET A 419 19.05 9.25 -20.60
C MET A 419 17.74 9.49 -21.35
N ALA A 420 16.75 8.62 -21.15
CA ALA A 420 15.41 8.91 -21.60
C ALA A 420 15.01 10.21 -20.93
N THR A 421 14.83 11.24 -21.74
CA THR A 421 14.35 12.52 -21.26
C THR A 421 12.96 12.24 -20.70
N VAL A 422 12.78 12.33 -19.39
CA VAL A 422 11.46 12.19 -18.75
C VAL A 422 10.57 13.26 -19.38
N LYS A 423 9.74 12.85 -20.35
CA LYS A 423 8.93 13.77 -21.16
C LYS A 423 7.84 14.47 -20.36
N ARG A 424 7.59 14.02 -19.14
CA ARG A 424 6.55 14.57 -18.28
C ARG A 424 7.18 15.28 -17.10
N ALA A 425 7.11 16.62 -17.11
CA ALA A 425 7.48 17.40 -15.93
C ALA A 425 6.61 16.97 -14.74
N PRO A 426 7.21 16.84 -13.53
CA PRO A 426 6.42 16.58 -12.34
C PRO A 426 5.44 17.75 -12.15
N VAL A 427 4.15 17.43 -12.03
CA VAL A 427 3.14 18.45 -11.75
C VAL A 427 3.40 18.99 -10.35
N LYS A 428 3.56 20.31 -10.24
CA LYS A 428 3.69 20.99 -8.96
C LYS A 428 2.31 21.11 -8.32
N ARG A 429 1.93 20.18 -7.49
CA ARG A 429 0.83 20.44 -6.54
C ARG A 429 1.33 21.45 -5.50
N THR A 430 0.62 22.57 -5.40
CA THR A 430 0.92 23.66 -4.47
C THR A 430 0.10 23.50 -3.20
N GLY A 431 0.33 22.44 -2.46
CA GLY A 431 -0.36 22.19 -1.19
C GLY A 431 0.64 21.84 -0.09
N PRO A 432 0.17 21.73 1.17
CA PRO A 432 1.04 21.42 2.29
C PRO A 432 1.73 20.06 2.18
N LEU A 433 0.99 19.00 1.78
CA LEU A 433 1.57 17.69 1.49
C LEU A 433 1.95 17.60 0.02
N THR A 434 3.24 17.62 -0.27
CA THR A 434 3.79 17.54 -1.63
C THR A 434 4.46 16.19 -1.87
N PHE A 435 4.43 15.73 -3.13
CA PHE A 435 4.95 14.43 -3.51
C PHE A 435 6.30 14.54 -4.23
N ARG A 436 7.21 13.61 -3.92
CA ARG A 436 8.52 13.52 -4.58
C ARG A 436 8.95 12.07 -4.77
N ARG A 437 9.38 11.72 -6.00
CA ARG A 437 10.03 10.43 -6.26
C ARG A 437 11.48 10.45 -5.77
N LEU A 438 11.98 9.30 -5.37
CA LEU A 438 13.38 9.17 -4.91
C LEU A 438 14.38 9.47 -6.03
N SER A 439 14.01 9.23 -7.28
CA SER A 439 14.79 9.53 -8.47
C SER A 439 14.80 11.01 -8.88
N ALA A 440 13.90 11.84 -8.32
CA ALA A 440 13.73 13.23 -8.71
C ALA A 440 15.03 14.07 -8.74
N PRO A 441 15.98 13.95 -7.80
CA PRO A 441 17.25 14.66 -7.86
C PRO A 441 18.09 14.37 -9.12
N PHE A 442 17.83 13.24 -9.79
CA PHE A 442 18.57 12.79 -10.98
C PHE A 442 17.79 12.94 -12.28
N GLU A 443 16.51 13.27 -12.22
CA GLU A 443 15.65 13.43 -13.40
C GLU A 443 15.58 14.88 -13.90
N ALA A 444 15.85 15.83 -13.01
CA ALA A 444 15.80 17.26 -13.31
C ALA A 444 17.10 17.82 -13.91
N ALA A 445 18.18 17.04 -14.01
CA ALA A 445 19.42 17.45 -14.62
C ALA A 445 19.43 17.10 -16.11
N PRO A 446 19.82 18.02 -17.01
CA PRO A 446 20.00 17.77 -18.44
C PRO A 446 21.11 16.74 -18.69
#